data_0804c9174a1ae424a6915f75010a89ec
#
_entry.id   0804c9174a1ae424a6915f75010a89ec
#
_cell.length_a   1.000
_cell.length_b   1.000
_cell.length_c   1.000
_cell.angle_alpha   90.00
_cell.angle_beta   90.00
_cell.angle_gamma   90.00
#
_symmetry.space_group_name_H-M   'P 1'
#
loop_
_entity.id
_entity.type
_entity.pdbx_description
1 polymer ?
#
loop_
_entity_poly.entity_id
_entity_poly.type
_entity_poly.pdbx_seq_one_letter_code
_entity_poly.pdbx_strand_id
1 'polypeptide(L)'
;MKRSFVIFNKVFVFPIIRAFFLKEIKGKENIPKNGNFIIASNHINNLDHWLISEAFEERFKDFCFLGKREGLNGLLRLILDFFAETITFKPKDYERKKILEKMEKVLGDGKILIIYPEGNGNKKTELLKGKTGVAEIALRTNLPILPVGISKIGKLKKKVEIGKPMLFKLVPYRTEGSGAGLENEFKNYQEFNHLLVKITDEIMVEISKLSGKPYPYAQLC
;
A
#
# COMPACT_ATOMS: atom_id res chain seq x y z
N MET A 1 -15.04 6.95 -2.55
CA MET A 1 -15.56 5.98 -3.55
C MET A 1 -17.09 6.10 -3.66
N LYS A 2 -17.70 5.95 -4.86
CA LYS A 2 -19.17 6.06 -5.01
C LYS A 2 -19.89 4.87 -4.37
N ARG A 3 -21.01 5.13 -3.68
CA ARG A 3 -21.79 4.10 -2.96
C ARG A 3 -22.29 2.97 -3.88
N SER A 4 -22.74 3.31 -5.10
CA SER A 4 -23.18 2.31 -6.09
C SER A 4 -22.07 1.32 -6.47
N PHE A 5 -20.84 1.80 -6.62
CA PHE A 5 -19.67 0.96 -6.92
C PHE A 5 -19.33 0.02 -5.75
N VAL A 6 -19.41 0.52 -4.53
CA VAL A 6 -19.19 -0.31 -3.33
C VAL A 6 -20.22 -1.43 -3.25
N ILE A 7 -21.51 -1.12 -3.45
CA ILE A 7 -22.59 -2.11 -3.44
C ILE A 7 -22.38 -3.14 -4.57
N PHE A 8 -22.12 -2.67 -5.79
CA PHE A 8 -21.86 -3.56 -6.93
C PHE A 8 -20.74 -4.55 -6.66
N ASN A 9 -19.61 -4.06 -6.09
CA ASN A 9 -18.51 -4.94 -5.77
C ASN A 9 -18.85 -5.95 -4.68
N LYS A 10 -19.53 -5.54 -3.62
CA LYS A 10 -19.94 -6.44 -2.53
C LYS A 10 -20.91 -7.54 -3.00
N VAL A 11 -21.83 -7.19 -3.91
CA VAL A 11 -22.86 -8.11 -4.37
C VAL A 11 -22.38 -9.05 -5.48
N PHE A 12 -21.58 -8.54 -6.42
CA PHE A 12 -21.20 -9.31 -7.61
C PHE A 12 -19.73 -9.70 -7.65
N VAL A 13 -18.81 -8.77 -7.36
CA VAL A 13 -17.38 -9.01 -7.58
C VAL A 13 -16.78 -9.83 -6.43
N PHE A 14 -17.01 -9.47 -5.17
CA PHE A 14 -16.41 -10.14 -4.02
C PHE A 14 -16.85 -11.61 -3.88
N PRO A 15 -18.11 -11.99 -4.11
CA PRO A 15 -18.47 -13.41 -4.12
C PRO A 15 -17.71 -14.22 -5.18
N ILE A 16 -17.50 -13.65 -6.38
CA ILE A 16 -16.71 -14.29 -7.44
C ILE A 16 -15.24 -14.42 -7.01
N ILE A 17 -14.65 -13.34 -6.47
CA ILE A 17 -13.27 -13.37 -5.97
C ILE A 17 -13.10 -14.43 -4.88
N ARG A 18 -14.03 -14.48 -3.93
CA ARG A 18 -14.03 -15.45 -2.82
C ARG A 18 -14.14 -16.89 -3.32
N ALA A 19 -15.03 -17.15 -4.26
CA ALA A 19 -15.27 -18.50 -4.76
C ALA A 19 -14.10 -19.05 -5.59
N PHE A 20 -13.55 -18.24 -6.51
CA PHE A 20 -12.63 -18.72 -7.54
C PHE A 20 -11.16 -18.41 -7.24
N PHE A 21 -10.86 -17.29 -6.60
CA PHE A 21 -9.50 -16.77 -6.50
C PHE A 21 -8.96 -16.69 -5.07
N LEU A 22 -9.82 -16.65 -4.08
CA LEU A 22 -9.43 -16.55 -2.68
C LEU A 22 -9.57 -17.93 -2.00
N LYS A 23 -8.50 -18.38 -1.37
CA LYS A 23 -8.51 -19.64 -0.58
C LYS A 23 -8.72 -19.35 0.89
N GLU A 24 -8.03 -18.33 1.41
CA GLU A 24 -7.97 -18.03 2.84
C GLU A 24 -7.61 -16.58 3.07
N ILE A 25 -8.18 -16.00 4.12
CA ILE A 25 -7.75 -14.71 4.68
C ILE A 25 -7.37 -14.95 6.14
N LYS A 26 -6.17 -14.51 6.53
CA LYS A 26 -5.71 -14.54 7.92
C LYS A 26 -5.44 -13.14 8.43
N GLY A 27 -5.53 -12.94 9.74
CA GLY A 27 -5.19 -11.67 10.38
C GLY A 27 -6.25 -10.58 10.22
N LYS A 28 -7.52 -10.91 9.92
CA LYS A 28 -8.61 -9.91 9.84
C LYS A 28 -8.77 -9.10 11.14
N GLU A 29 -8.45 -9.71 12.27
CA GLU A 29 -8.44 -9.09 13.59
C GLU A 29 -7.44 -7.93 13.72
N ASN A 30 -6.42 -7.89 12.86
CA ASN A 30 -5.41 -6.82 12.81
C ASN A 30 -5.90 -5.56 12.09
N ILE A 31 -7.04 -5.63 11.40
CA ILE A 31 -7.59 -4.49 10.65
C ILE A 31 -8.12 -3.45 11.64
N PRO A 32 -7.60 -2.21 11.64
CA PRO A 32 -8.14 -1.16 12.47
C PRO A 32 -9.61 -0.89 12.15
N LYS A 33 -10.47 -0.97 13.17
CA LYS A 33 -11.92 -0.72 13.03
C LYS A 33 -12.21 0.74 12.67
N ASN A 34 -11.44 1.65 13.25
CA ASN A 34 -11.59 3.10 13.08
C ASN A 34 -10.27 3.72 12.62
N GLY A 35 -10.36 4.95 12.13
CA GLY A 35 -9.21 5.69 11.63
C GLY A 35 -8.77 5.25 10.24
N ASN A 36 -7.74 5.87 9.75
CA ASN A 36 -7.09 5.58 8.48
C ASN A 36 -5.71 4.98 8.70
N PHE A 37 -5.22 4.29 7.70
CA PHE A 37 -3.93 3.61 7.70
C PHE A 37 -3.46 3.39 6.26
N ILE A 38 -2.22 2.93 6.13
CA ILE A 38 -1.61 2.61 4.84
C ILE A 38 -1.53 1.09 4.74
N ILE A 39 -2.04 0.51 3.67
CA ILE A 39 -1.84 -0.90 3.34
C ILE A 39 -0.60 -1.01 2.46
N ALA A 40 0.39 -1.76 2.91
CA ALA A 40 1.57 -2.11 2.13
C ALA A 40 1.54 -3.60 1.78
N SER A 41 1.55 -3.94 0.49
CA SER A 41 1.45 -5.34 0.04
C SER A 41 2.45 -5.66 -1.07
N ASN A 42 2.83 -6.94 -1.19
CA ASN A 42 3.48 -7.42 -2.39
C ASN A 42 2.50 -7.43 -3.56
N HIS A 43 3.01 -7.37 -4.79
CA HIS A 43 2.20 -7.26 -6.00
C HIS A 43 2.53 -8.37 -7.01
N ILE A 44 1.60 -9.30 -7.21
CA ILE A 44 1.78 -10.42 -8.15
C ILE A 44 1.16 -10.08 -9.51
N ASN A 45 -0.08 -9.57 -9.51
CA ASN A 45 -0.81 -9.18 -10.71
C ASN A 45 -2.03 -8.30 -10.37
N ASN A 46 -2.76 -7.84 -11.38
CA ASN A 46 -3.91 -6.93 -11.22
C ASN A 46 -5.07 -7.49 -10.36
N LEU A 47 -5.12 -8.81 -10.12
CA LEU A 47 -6.12 -9.42 -9.25
C LEU A 47 -5.90 -9.07 -7.77
N ASP A 48 -4.68 -8.67 -7.39
CA ASP A 48 -4.31 -8.38 -6.00
C ASP A 48 -5.15 -7.25 -5.41
N HIS A 49 -5.50 -6.25 -6.23
CA HIS A 49 -6.41 -5.17 -5.81
C HIS A 49 -7.77 -5.70 -5.33
N TRP A 50 -8.33 -6.66 -6.05
CA TRP A 50 -9.62 -7.26 -5.72
C TRP A 50 -9.54 -8.19 -4.51
N LEU A 51 -8.43 -8.92 -4.36
CA LEU A 51 -8.20 -9.78 -3.20
C LEU A 51 -8.06 -8.96 -1.91
N ILE A 52 -7.32 -7.85 -1.96
CA ILE A 52 -7.22 -6.92 -0.83
C ILE A 52 -8.57 -6.27 -0.57
N SER A 53 -9.27 -5.80 -1.61
CA SER A 53 -10.59 -5.17 -1.45
C SER A 53 -11.60 -6.11 -0.78
N GLU A 54 -11.59 -7.39 -1.15
CA GLU A 54 -12.44 -8.41 -0.54
C GLU A 54 -12.02 -8.70 0.90
N ALA A 55 -10.73 -8.83 1.16
CA ALA A 55 -10.23 -9.07 2.52
C ALA A 55 -10.61 -7.94 3.50
N PHE A 56 -10.75 -6.73 3.00
CA PHE A 56 -11.13 -5.52 3.74
C PHE A 56 -12.54 -5.01 3.38
N GLU A 57 -13.47 -5.89 3.07
CA GLU A 57 -14.78 -5.51 2.52
C GLU A 57 -15.56 -4.48 3.34
N GLU A 58 -15.41 -4.48 4.67
CA GLU A 58 -16.06 -3.51 5.57
C GLU A 58 -15.50 -2.09 5.41
N ARG A 59 -14.23 -1.97 5.05
CA ARG A 59 -13.51 -0.71 4.88
C ARG A 59 -13.33 -0.32 3.40
N PHE A 60 -13.80 -1.12 2.46
CA PHE A 60 -13.60 -0.93 1.02
C PHE A 60 -14.03 0.46 0.51
N LYS A 61 -15.09 1.05 1.08
CA LYS A 61 -15.55 2.40 0.74
C LYS A 61 -14.49 3.50 0.96
N ASP A 62 -13.56 3.24 1.88
CA ASP A 62 -12.53 4.19 2.30
C ASP A 62 -11.24 4.06 1.49
N PHE A 63 -11.15 3.10 0.57
CA PHE A 63 -9.95 2.79 -0.20
C PHE A 63 -9.61 3.87 -1.23
N CYS A 64 -8.32 4.16 -1.32
CA CYS A 64 -7.67 4.87 -2.41
C CYS A 64 -6.49 4.04 -2.93
N PHE A 65 -6.42 3.86 -4.24
CA PHE A 65 -5.37 3.07 -4.88
C PHE A 65 -4.31 3.97 -5.48
N LEU A 66 -3.04 3.61 -5.28
CA LEU A 66 -1.91 4.23 -5.97
C LEU A 66 -1.49 3.36 -7.14
N GLY A 67 -1.54 3.91 -8.35
CA GLY A 67 -1.20 3.13 -9.54
C GLY A 67 -0.63 3.93 -10.70
N LYS A 68 0.06 3.21 -11.59
CA LYS A 68 0.51 3.78 -12.86
C LYS A 68 -0.66 3.89 -13.83
N ARG A 69 -0.74 5.02 -14.55
CA ARG A 69 -1.77 5.26 -15.55
C ARG A 69 -1.63 4.39 -16.80
N GLU A 70 -0.45 3.84 -17.04
CA GLU A 70 -0.14 2.97 -18.17
C GLU A 70 -0.57 1.53 -17.88
N GLY A 71 -1.21 0.86 -18.86
CA GLY A 71 -1.61 -0.55 -18.77
C GLY A 71 -3.07 -0.81 -18.41
N LEU A 72 -3.89 0.22 -18.22
CA LEU A 72 -5.33 0.06 -18.08
C LEU A 72 -6.02 0.22 -19.45
N ASN A 73 -6.82 -0.75 -19.87
CA ASN A 73 -7.66 -0.62 -21.04
C ASN A 73 -8.62 0.58 -20.90
N GLY A 74 -8.89 1.31 -21.99
CA GLY A 74 -9.62 2.57 -21.97
C GLY A 74 -10.95 2.51 -21.21
N LEU A 75 -11.75 1.46 -21.40
CA LEU A 75 -13.03 1.28 -20.71
C LEU A 75 -12.86 1.02 -19.21
N LEU A 76 -11.95 0.10 -18.83
CA LEU A 76 -11.68 -0.19 -17.42
C LEU A 76 -11.14 1.03 -16.70
N ARG A 77 -10.32 1.82 -17.37
CA ARG A 77 -9.82 3.08 -16.85
C ARG A 77 -10.94 4.09 -16.60
N LEU A 78 -11.87 4.28 -17.56
CA LEU A 78 -13.03 5.16 -17.36
C LEU A 78 -13.87 4.72 -16.18
N ILE A 79 -14.08 3.43 -15.99
CA ILE A 79 -14.81 2.86 -14.86
C ILE A 79 -14.07 3.15 -13.56
N LEU A 80 -12.76 2.92 -13.48
CA LEU A 80 -11.98 3.15 -12.28
C LEU A 80 -11.86 4.65 -11.94
N ASP A 81 -11.59 5.50 -12.95
CA ASP A 81 -11.51 6.96 -12.76
C ASP A 81 -12.86 7.55 -12.31
N PHE A 82 -13.98 6.95 -12.72
CA PHE A 82 -15.32 7.43 -12.37
C PHE A 82 -15.83 6.92 -11.03
N PHE A 83 -15.51 5.69 -10.65
CA PHE A 83 -16.09 5.01 -9.49
C PHE A 83 -15.12 4.79 -8.33
N ALA A 84 -13.87 4.48 -8.64
CA ALA A 84 -12.82 4.23 -7.66
C ALA A 84 -12.01 5.50 -7.39
N GLU A 85 -11.57 5.67 -6.16
CA GLU A 85 -10.67 6.75 -5.80
C GLU A 85 -9.25 6.29 -6.05
N THR A 86 -8.59 6.89 -7.06
CA THR A 86 -7.25 6.46 -7.49
C THR A 86 -6.32 7.65 -7.63
N ILE A 87 -5.10 7.52 -7.09
CA ILE A 87 -3.99 8.41 -7.40
C ILE A 87 -3.23 7.79 -8.57
N THR A 88 -3.38 8.36 -9.76
CA THR A 88 -2.67 7.87 -10.94
C THR A 88 -1.54 8.80 -11.32
N PHE A 89 -0.44 8.24 -11.82
CA PHE A 89 0.71 8.98 -12.35
C PHE A 89 1.26 8.34 -13.62
N LYS A 90 1.84 9.14 -14.49
CA LYS A 90 2.58 8.64 -15.64
C LYS A 90 4.05 8.50 -15.26
N PRO A 91 4.75 7.40 -15.60
CA PRO A 91 6.16 7.23 -15.28
C PRO A 91 7.07 8.34 -15.81
N LYS A 92 6.73 8.91 -16.98
CA LYS A 92 7.48 10.03 -17.60
C LYS A 92 7.30 11.37 -16.86
N ASP A 93 6.14 11.55 -16.21
CA ASP A 93 5.77 12.76 -15.47
C ASP A 93 5.88 12.53 -13.95
N TYR A 94 6.76 11.61 -13.53
CA TYR A 94 6.90 11.25 -12.12
C TYR A 94 7.57 12.36 -11.33
N GLU A 95 6.78 13.22 -10.72
CA GLU A 95 7.21 14.16 -9.71
C GLU A 95 6.90 13.61 -8.33
N ARG A 96 7.93 13.08 -7.65
CA ARG A 96 7.80 12.44 -6.31
C ARG A 96 7.04 13.34 -5.33
N LYS A 97 7.38 14.62 -5.25
CA LYS A 97 6.76 15.59 -4.36
C LYS A 97 5.25 15.69 -4.58
N LYS A 98 4.82 15.89 -5.83
CA LYS A 98 3.37 15.99 -6.16
C LYS A 98 2.58 14.72 -5.84
N ILE A 99 3.22 13.56 -5.94
CA ILE A 99 2.56 12.28 -5.61
C ILE A 99 2.42 12.16 -4.09
N LEU A 100 3.45 12.48 -3.33
CA LEU A 100 3.42 12.49 -1.87
C LEU A 100 2.35 13.47 -1.34
N GLU A 101 2.27 14.69 -1.87
CA GLU A 101 1.24 15.67 -1.52
C GLU A 101 -0.19 15.13 -1.77
N LYS A 102 -0.41 14.43 -2.88
CA LYS A 102 -1.70 13.78 -3.16
C LYS A 102 -2.00 12.64 -2.17
N MET A 103 -0.98 11.86 -1.80
CA MET A 103 -1.13 10.79 -0.81
C MET A 103 -1.45 11.37 0.58
N GLU A 104 -0.74 12.42 1.00
CA GLU A 104 -1.01 13.14 2.25
C GLU A 104 -2.44 13.66 2.29
N LYS A 105 -2.89 14.32 1.21
CA LYS A 105 -4.26 14.82 1.11
C LYS A 105 -5.29 13.70 1.28
N VAL A 106 -5.17 12.62 0.53
CA VAL A 106 -6.10 11.49 0.60
C VAL A 106 -6.14 10.85 1.99
N LEU A 107 -4.97 10.71 2.62
CA LEU A 107 -4.88 10.21 3.99
C LEU A 107 -5.47 11.23 4.99
N GLY A 108 -5.25 12.53 4.79
CA GLY A 108 -5.89 13.60 5.58
C GLY A 108 -7.42 13.61 5.47
N ASP A 109 -7.96 13.23 4.31
CA ASP A 109 -9.41 13.05 4.07
C ASP A 109 -9.97 11.75 4.70
N GLY A 110 -9.19 11.04 5.53
CA GLY A 110 -9.63 9.84 6.25
C GLY A 110 -9.67 8.56 5.41
N LYS A 111 -9.02 8.54 4.23
CA LYS A 111 -8.98 7.38 3.35
C LYS A 111 -7.86 6.41 3.75
N ILE A 112 -7.98 5.18 3.27
CA ILE A 112 -6.99 4.11 3.41
C ILE A 112 -6.25 4.01 2.09
N LEU A 113 -4.94 4.22 2.12
CA LEU A 113 -4.10 4.19 0.93
C LEU A 113 -3.49 2.81 0.73
N ILE A 114 -3.62 2.25 -0.47
CA ILE A 114 -2.99 0.99 -0.84
C ILE A 114 -1.75 1.26 -1.68
N ILE A 115 -0.61 0.77 -1.21
CA ILE A 115 0.69 0.91 -1.86
C ILE A 115 1.31 -0.48 -2.06
N TYR A 116 1.94 -0.66 -3.22
CA TYR A 116 2.81 -1.79 -3.49
C TYR A 116 4.25 -1.31 -3.51
N PRO A 117 5.04 -1.54 -2.44
CA PRO A 117 6.40 -0.99 -2.34
C PRO A 117 7.33 -1.47 -3.45
N GLU A 118 7.11 -2.65 -4.02
CA GLU A 118 7.83 -3.15 -5.18
C GLU A 118 7.69 -2.25 -6.42
N GLY A 119 6.60 -1.49 -6.51
CA GLY A 119 6.31 -0.53 -7.58
C GLY A 119 5.94 -1.15 -8.93
N ASN A 120 6.00 -2.46 -9.08
CA ASN A 120 5.61 -3.22 -10.26
C ASN A 120 5.05 -4.59 -9.86
N GLY A 121 4.21 -5.17 -10.74
CA GLY A 121 3.80 -6.57 -10.58
C GLY A 121 5.01 -7.51 -10.68
N ASN A 122 5.12 -8.43 -9.72
CA ASN A 122 6.26 -9.31 -9.57
C ASN A 122 5.82 -10.79 -9.52
N LYS A 123 6.13 -11.52 -10.59
CA LYS A 123 5.85 -12.96 -10.70
C LYS A 123 6.99 -13.85 -10.21
N LYS A 124 8.15 -13.28 -9.84
CA LYS A 124 9.32 -14.00 -9.35
C LYS A 124 9.05 -14.67 -8.00
N THR A 125 9.92 -15.58 -7.63
CA THR A 125 9.87 -16.30 -6.34
C THR A 125 10.22 -15.42 -5.15
N GLU A 126 11.02 -14.40 -5.34
CA GLU A 126 11.45 -13.42 -4.34
C GLU A 126 10.77 -12.06 -4.52
N LEU A 127 10.75 -11.23 -3.49
CA LEU A 127 10.28 -9.86 -3.55
C LEU A 127 11.30 -8.96 -4.27
N LEU A 128 10.83 -7.92 -4.95
CA LEU A 128 11.71 -6.87 -5.46
C LEU A 128 12.11 -5.91 -4.33
N LYS A 129 13.19 -5.15 -4.56
CA LYS A 129 13.62 -4.11 -3.61
C LYS A 129 12.51 -3.09 -3.39
N GLY A 130 12.18 -2.83 -2.14
CA GLY A 130 11.16 -1.86 -1.76
C GLY A 130 11.56 -0.43 -2.12
N LYS A 131 10.59 0.37 -2.57
CA LYS A 131 10.73 1.81 -2.82
C LYS A 131 10.37 2.59 -1.57
N THR A 132 11.18 3.57 -1.22
CA THR A 132 11.08 4.34 0.03
C THR A 132 9.84 5.23 0.16
N GLY A 133 9.01 5.35 -0.88
CA GLY A 133 7.79 6.16 -0.82
C GLY A 133 6.79 5.71 0.25
N VAL A 134 6.74 4.42 0.58
CA VAL A 134 5.88 3.89 1.65
C VAL A 134 6.36 4.34 3.03
N ALA A 135 7.66 4.33 3.28
CA ALA A 135 8.24 4.82 4.53
C ALA A 135 8.06 6.34 4.67
N GLU A 136 8.32 7.09 3.60
CA GLU A 136 8.19 8.53 3.60
C GLU A 136 6.76 8.99 3.91
N ILE A 137 5.75 8.41 3.26
CA ILE A 137 4.36 8.81 3.52
C ILE A 137 3.91 8.42 4.93
N ALA A 138 4.37 7.30 5.47
CA ALA A 138 4.07 6.91 6.84
C ALA A 138 4.65 7.89 7.87
N LEU A 139 5.89 8.33 7.68
CA LEU A 139 6.53 9.33 8.54
C LEU A 139 5.84 10.69 8.45
N ARG A 140 5.47 11.15 7.24
CA ARG A 140 4.78 12.42 7.01
C ARG A 140 3.41 12.49 7.65
N THR A 141 2.70 11.37 7.68
CA THR A 141 1.31 11.32 8.17
C THR A 141 1.17 10.78 9.58
N ASN A 142 2.24 10.20 10.17
CA ASN A 142 2.19 9.46 11.44
C ASN A 142 1.12 8.36 11.48
N LEU A 143 0.76 7.82 10.30
CA LEU A 143 -0.23 6.77 10.20
C LEU A 143 0.42 5.38 10.23
N PRO A 144 -0.27 4.39 10.83
CA PRO A 144 0.24 3.03 10.84
C PRO A 144 0.23 2.41 9.45
N ILE A 145 1.23 1.57 9.18
CA ILE A 145 1.28 0.70 8.02
C ILE A 145 0.75 -0.66 8.41
N LEU A 146 -0.19 -1.17 7.64
CA LEU A 146 -0.70 -2.53 7.76
C LEU A 146 -0.06 -3.38 6.65
N PRO A 147 0.93 -4.23 6.99
CA PRO A 147 1.57 -5.08 6.01
C PRO A 147 0.63 -6.22 5.60
N VAL A 148 0.57 -6.51 4.30
CA VAL A 148 -0.27 -7.58 3.75
C VAL A 148 0.56 -8.44 2.82
N GLY A 149 0.53 -9.76 3.05
CA GLY A 149 1.16 -10.74 2.20
C GLY A 149 0.14 -11.46 1.31
N ILE A 150 0.40 -11.50 0.01
CA ILE A 150 -0.36 -12.29 -0.94
C ILE A 150 0.51 -13.45 -1.41
N SER A 151 0.05 -14.68 -1.21
CA SER A 151 0.72 -15.90 -1.66
C SER A 151 -0.16 -16.72 -2.60
N LYS A 152 0.46 -17.44 -3.54
CA LYS A 152 -0.25 -18.36 -4.45
C LYS A 152 -0.48 -19.70 -3.76
N ILE A 153 -1.67 -20.25 -3.91
CA ILE A 153 -2.01 -21.61 -3.51
C ILE A 153 -2.51 -22.35 -4.74
N GLY A 154 -1.66 -23.23 -5.27
CA GLY A 154 -1.96 -23.92 -6.54
C GLY A 154 -2.00 -22.97 -7.74
N LYS A 155 -2.82 -23.32 -8.75
CA LYS A 155 -2.84 -22.60 -10.03
C LYS A 155 -3.60 -21.27 -10.00
N LEU A 156 -4.75 -21.20 -9.32
CA LEU A 156 -5.66 -20.06 -9.39
C LEU A 156 -5.84 -19.34 -8.05
N LYS A 157 -5.87 -20.09 -6.94
CA LYS A 157 -6.21 -19.53 -5.63
C LYS A 157 -5.02 -18.84 -4.96
N LYS A 158 -5.34 -17.84 -4.15
CA LYS A 158 -4.38 -17.09 -3.34
C LYS A 158 -4.82 -17.04 -1.89
N LYS A 159 -3.86 -16.89 -1.00
CA LYS A 159 -4.06 -16.54 0.40
C LYS A 159 -3.71 -15.07 0.57
N VAL A 160 -4.48 -14.38 1.40
CA VAL A 160 -4.19 -13.03 1.89
C VAL A 160 -3.91 -13.14 3.38
N GLU A 161 -2.78 -12.63 3.83
CA GLU A 161 -2.41 -12.61 5.24
C GLU A 161 -2.10 -11.19 5.68
N ILE A 162 -2.79 -10.72 6.73
CA ILE A 162 -2.75 -9.36 7.23
C ILE A 162 -1.93 -9.35 8.51
N GLY A 163 -0.82 -8.62 8.51
CA GLY A 163 0.07 -8.48 9.66
C GLY A 163 -0.43 -7.47 10.69
N LYS A 164 0.32 -7.33 11.77
CA LYS A 164 0.03 -6.31 12.79
C LYS A 164 0.36 -4.91 12.27
N PRO A 165 -0.38 -3.88 12.69
CA PRO A 165 -0.04 -2.49 12.35
C PRO A 165 1.36 -2.12 12.84
N MET A 166 2.15 -1.51 11.96
CA MET A 166 3.49 -0.98 12.23
C MET A 166 3.42 0.54 12.28
N LEU A 167 3.86 1.15 13.38
CA LEU A 167 3.87 2.60 13.53
C LEU A 167 5.32 3.08 13.60
N PHE A 168 5.67 3.95 12.69
CA PHE A 168 6.97 4.62 12.63
C PHE A 168 6.77 6.09 13.02
N LYS A 169 7.54 6.54 13.99
CA LYS A 169 7.52 7.93 14.42
C LYS A 169 8.91 8.52 14.23
N LEU A 170 8.94 9.73 13.69
CA LEU A 170 10.14 10.55 13.85
C LEU A 170 10.29 10.89 15.34
N VAL A 171 11.43 10.60 15.90
CA VAL A 171 11.82 11.22 17.18
C VAL A 171 12.24 12.63 16.81
N PRO A 172 11.49 13.68 17.17
CA PRO A 172 11.87 15.03 16.81
C PRO A 172 13.19 15.37 17.47
N TYR A 173 14.24 15.53 16.69
CA TYR A 173 15.36 16.32 17.14
C TYR A 173 14.91 17.78 17.05
N ARG A 174 14.48 18.32 18.18
CA ARG A 174 13.96 19.68 18.28
C ARG A 174 15.06 20.67 17.93
N THR A 175 15.01 21.20 16.71
CA THR A 175 15.55 22.54 16.43
C THR A 175 14.34 23.48 16.48
N GLU A 176 14.28 24.32 17.50
CA GLU A 176 13.29 25.38 17.60
C GLU A 176 13.40 26.27 16.35
N GLY A 177 12.34 26.40 15.56
CA GLY A 177 12.18 27.52 14.66
C GLY A 177 12.03 27.26 13.17
N SER A 178 11.78 26.06 12.63
CA SER A 178 11.52 25.96 11.18
C SER A 178 10.25 25.17 10.86
N GLY A 179 9.24 25.86 10.36
CA GLY A 179 8.05 25.27 9.71
C GLY A 179 8.38 24.67 8.33
N ALA A 180 9.52 24.03 8.18
CA ALA A 180 10.04 23.47 6.96
C ALA A 180 9.94 21.94 7.01
N GLY A 181 9.64 21.30 5.87
CA GLY A 181 9.32 19.88 5.75
C GLY A 181 10.32 18.92 6.42
N LEU A 182 9.92 17.63 6.54
CA LEU A 182 10.69 16.57 7.21
C LEU A 182 12.17 16.50 6.86
N GLU A 183 12.55 16.91 5.64
CA GLU A 183 13.92 16.93 5.15
C GLU A 183 14.84 17.88 5.95
N ASN A 184 14.28 18.89 6.61
CA ASN A 184 15.04 19.87 7.40
C ASN A 184 15.24 19.46 8.87
N GLU A 185 14.58 18.39 9.33
CA GLU A 185 14.77 17.80 10.65
C GLU A 185 16.02 16.92 10.73
N PHE A 186 16.62 16.56 9.58
CA PHE A 186 17.83 15.75 9.51
C PHE A 186 19.05 16.62 9.22
N LYS A 187 20.17 16.31 9.88
CA LYS A 187 21.46 17.00 9.67
C LYS A 187 21.94 16.95 8.21
N ASN A 188 21.52 15.92 7.48
CA ASN A 188 21.77 15.78 6.06
C ASN A 188 20.78 14.84 5.37
N TYR A 189 20.65 15.01 4.05
CA TYR A 189 19.80 14.18 3.19
C TYR A 189 20.15 12.69 3.20
N GLN A 190 21.41 12.35 3.49
CA GLN A 190 21.86 10.96 3.53
C GLN A 190 21.28 10.20 4.74
N GLU A 191 21.25 10.84 5.91
CA GLU A 191 20.64 10.25 7.13
C GLU A 191 19.15 9.99 6.93
N PHE A 192 18.43 10.95 6.34
CA PHE A 192 17.01 10.78 6.03
C PHE A 192 16.78 9.62 5.05
N ASN A 193 17.54 9.55 3.95
CA ASN A 193 17.45 8.44 3.01
C ASN A 193 17.78 7.10 3.66
N HIS A 194 18.78 7.04 4.52
CA HIS A 194 19.13 5.82 5.26
C HIS A 194 17.98 5.36 6.15
N LEU A 195 17.33 6.28 6.87
CA LEU A 195 16.15 5.99 7.69
C LEU A 195 14.99 5.47 6.82
N LEU A 196 14.72 6.11 5.68
CA LEU A 196 13.67 5.66 4.78
C LEU A 196 13.93 4.24 4.23
N VAL A 197 15.18 3.92 3.90
CA VAL A 197 15.57 2.57 3.47
C VAL A 197 15.35 1.57 4.58
N LYS A 198 15.82 1.86 5.80
CA LYS A 198 15.65 0.99 6.97
C LYS A 198 14.18 0.68 7.24
N ILE A 199 13.32 1.71 7.33
CA ILE A 199 11.87 1.53 7.53
C ILE A 199 11.25 0.72 6.39
N THR A 200 11.65 1.00 5.15
CA THR A 200 11.16 0.25 3.99
C THR A 200 11.52 -1.22 4.08
N ASP A 201 12.76 -1.54 4.47
CA ASP A 201 13.22 -2.91 4.60
C ASP A 201 12.49 -3.64 5.73
N GLU A 202 12.21 -2.97 6.87
CA GLU A 202 11.38 -3.55 7.95
C GLU A 202 9.96 -3.91 7.44
N ILE A 203 9.32 -3.02 6.68
CA ILE A 203 8.01 -3.28 6.07
C ILE A 203 8.09 -4.47 5.09
N MET A 204 9.12 -4.49 4.23
CA MET A 204 9.30 -5.55 3.24
C MET A 204 9.62 -6.90 3.87
N VAL A 205 10.34 -6.93 4.99
CA VAL A 205 10.58 -8.15 5.78
C VAL A 205 9.26 -8.69 6.34
N GLU A 206 8.38 -7.85 6.86
CA GLU A 206 7.04 -8.30 7.30
C GLU A 206 6.20 -8.83 6.12
N ILE A 207 6.19 -8.13 4.99
CA ILE A 207 5.52 -8.62 3.77
C ILE A 207 6.12 -9.96 3.32
N SER A 208 7.42 -10.14 3.43
CA SER A 208 8.13 -11.40 3.13
C SER A 208 7.60 -12.56 3.98
N LYS A 209 7.52 -12.37 5.30
CA LYS A 209 6.98 -13.38 6.25
C LYS A 209 5.54 -13.75 5.90
N LEU A 210 4.68 -12.76 5.64
CA LEU A 210 3.27 -12.95 5.34
C LEU A 210 3.02 -13.59 3.97
N SER A 211 3.82 -13.22 2.96
CA SER A 211 3.68 -13.74 1.59
C SER A 211 4.39 -15.05 1.35
N GLY A 212 5.34 -15.42 2.22
CA GLY A 212 6.26 -16.54 2.03
C GLY A 212 7.28 -16.35 0.91
N LYS A 213 7.46 -15.11 0.41
CA LYS A 213 8.47 -14.78 -0.60
C LYS A 213 9.70 -14.18 0.05
N PRO A 214 10.93 -14.71 -0.18
CA PRO A 214 12.16 -14.14 0.38
C PRO A 214 12.34 -12.67 -0.02
N TYR A 215 12.89 -11.87 0.90
CA TYR A 215 13.34 -10.50 0.64
C TYR A 215 14.86 -10.40 0.81
N PRO A 216 15.62 -10.49 -0.30
CA PRO A 216 17.09 -10.58 -0.23
C PRO A 216 17.78 -9.23 -0.03
N TYR A 217 17.05 -8.13 0.08
CA TYR A 217 17.58 -6.77 0.15
C TYR A 217 17.62 -6.19 1.56
N ALA A 218 17.12 -6.92 2.57
CA ALA A 218 17.15 -6.43 3.94
C ALA A 218 18.60 -6.13 4.35
N GLN A 219 18.87 -4.86 4.69
CA GLN A 219 20.13 -4.52 5.32
C GLN A 219 20.04 -5.05 6.76
N LEU A 220 20.77 -6.15 7.02
CA LEU A 220 20.98 -6.64 8.37
C LEU A 220 21.73 -5.54 9.13
N CYS A 221 21.04 -4.85 10.02
CA CYS A 221 21.66 -3.96 11.01
C CYS A 221 22.27 -4.77 12.13
#